data_c1403c3b0ba166b58f8d595e4d3ad505
#
_entry.id   c1403c3b0ba166b58f8d595e4d3ad505
#
_cell.length_a   1.000
_cell.length_b   1.000
_cell.length_c   1.000
_cell.angle_alpha   90.00
_cell.angle_beta   90.00
_cell.angle_gamma   90.00
#
_symmetry.space_group_name_H-M   'P 1'
#
loop_
_entity.id
_entity.type
_entity.pdbx_description
1 polymer ?
#
loop_
_entity_poly.entity_id
_entity_poly.type
_entity_poly.pdbx_seq_one_letter_code
_entity_poly.pdbx_strand_id
1 'polypeptide(L)'
;GFPQVAGIEYKLDVSVPYENGEQYPDSTYYAPAKPGSRVTIKSVNGKAFDPKAEYTVAVNNFQAEGGDTYYQLTKNSYFCDTEILDCDALIEYVNSLGGVIGEQYKEPQGRIEIVGTAPEVKPEEEKPTVEPTPEVLPDGSIYTVIDGDTLWKIAKSQLGDGKLWTGIYEDNKAEIKNPDLIYAGQALVVNK
;
A
#
# COMPACT_ATOMS: atom_id res chain seq x y z
N GLY A 1 -0.30 -1.70 2.05
CA GLY A 1 -1.54 -2.31 1.58
C GLY A 1 -1.71 -3.75 2.05
N PHE A 2 -2.92 -4.26 2.00
CA PHE A 2 -3.23 -5.66 2.29
C PHE A 2 -3.79 -6.30 1.01
N PRO A 3 -2.95 -6.95 0.19
CA PRO A 3 -3.39 -7.51 -1.08
C PRO A 3 -4.28 -8.73 -0.87
N GLN A 4 -5.30 -8.83 -1.66
CA GLN A 4 -6.07 -10.06 -1.79
C GLN A 4 -5.29 -11.04 -2.66
N VAL A 5 -5.36 -12.32 -2.32
CA VAL A 5 -4.59 -13.36 -3.01
C VAL A 5 -5.48 -14.34 -3.74
N ALA A 6 -4.96 -14.90 -4.82
CA ALA A 6 -5.52 -16.08 -5.49
C ALA A 6 -4.45 -17.18 -5.56
N GLY A 7 -4.86 -18.43 -5.53
CA GLY A 7 -3.96 -19.57 -5.58
C GLY A 7 -3.16 -19.83 -4.29
N ILE A 8 -3.34 -19.02 -3.26
CA ILE A 8 -2.65 -19.19 -1.97
C ILE A 8 -3.69 -19.25 -0.85
N GLU A 9 -3.55 -20.22 0.03
CA GLU A 9 -4.29 -20.30 1.29
C GLU A 9 -3.34 -20.12 2.46
N TYR A 10 -3.67 -19.20 3.36
CA TYR A 10 -2.84 -18.94 4.51
C TYR A 10 -3.64 -18.57 5.77
N LYS A 11 -3.00 -18.76 6.90
CA LYS A 11 -3.46 -18.31 8.21
C LYS A 11 -2.70 -17.05 8.61
N LEU A 12 -3.43 -16.03 9.04
CA LEU A 12 -2.89 -14.81 9.64
C LEU A 12 -3.24 -14.79 11.12
N ASP A 13 -2.24 -14.85 11.98
CA ASP A 13 -2.41 -14.75 13.43
C ASP A 13 -2.23 -13.29 13.86
N VAL A 14 -3.33 -12.63 14.14
CA VAL A 14 -3.32 -11.21 14.53
C VAL A 14 -2.95 -10.99 16.00
N SER A 15 -2.86 -12.05 16.81
CA SER A 15 -2.38 -11.96 18.19
C SER A 15 -0.85 -11.81 18.28
N VAL A 16 -0.14 -12.15 17.22
CA VAL A 16 1.31 -11.96 17.14
C VAL A 16 1.59 -10.49 16.79
N PRO A 17 2.29 -9.73 17.66
CA PRO A 17 2.57 -8.33 17.38
C PRO A 17 3.52 -8.19 16.20
N TYR A 18 3.38 -7.10 15.46
CA TYR A 18 4.37 -6.69 14.49
C TYR A 18 5.50 -5.93 15.21
N GLU A 19 6.72 -6.35 14.94
CA GLU A 19 7.93 -5.67 15.41
C GLU A 19 8.75 -5.22 14.20
N ASN A 20 9.19 -3.95 14.21
CA ASN A 20 10.08 -3.44 13.18
C ASN A 20 11.46 -4.08 13.31
N GLY A 21 11.97 -4.60 12.20
CA GLY A 21 13.36 -5.03 12.04
C GLY A 21 14.20 -3.94 11.39
N GLU A 22 15.03 -4.30 10.41
CA GLU A 22 15.85 -3.36 9.68
C GLU A 22 14.99 -2.52 8.72
N GLN A 23 15.31 -1.23 8.61
CA GLN A 23 14.68 -0.36 7.64
C GLN A 23 15.14 -0.75 6.21
N TYR A 24 14.20 -0.80 5.29
CA TYR A 24 14.54 -1.00 3.88
C TYR A 24 15.29 0.20 3.32
N PRO A 25 16.28 -0.03 2.42
CA PRO A 25 17.03 1.06 1.79
C PRO A 25 16.10 2.08 1.11
N ASP A 26 16.43 3.36 1.28
CA ASP A 26 15.71 4.48 0.65
C ASP A 26 14.18 4.47 0.86
N SER A 27 13.71 3.96 2.01
CA SER A 27 12.32 3.74 2.32
C SER A 27 12.01 4.14 3.77
N THR A 28 10.75 4.50 4.05
CA THR A 28 10.22 4.67 5.41
C THR A 28 9.71 3.37 6.02
N TYR A 29 9.76 2.27 5.27
CA TYR A 29 9.26 0.96 5.68
C TYR A 29 10.35 0.09 6.32
N TYR A 30 9.91 -0.85 7.14
CA TYR A 30 10.78 -1.76 7.88
C TYR A 30 10.47 -3.20 7.52
N ALA A 31 11.50 -4.02 7.49
CA ALA A 31 11.34 -5.46 7.48
C ALA A 31 10.72 -5.92 8.81
N PRO A 32 9.98 -7.05 8.84
CA PRO A 32 9.58 -7.62 10.11
C PRO A 32 10.80 -8.14 10.87
N ALA A 33 10.88 -7.88 12.19
CA ALA A 33 11.99 -8.37 13.02
C ALA A 33 12.06 -9.90 13.04
N LYS A 34 10.89 -10.56 12.94
CA LYS A 34 10.74 -12.02 12.89
C LYS A 34 9.89 -12.42 11.69
N PRO A 35 10.50 -12.60 10.51
CA PRO A 35 9.76 -13.02 9.32
C PRO A 35 9.00 -14.33 9.54
N GLY A 36 7.77 -14.41 8.99
CA GLY A 36 6.94 -15.61 9.05
C GLY A 36 6.26 -15.89 10.39
N SER A 37 6.38 -15.02 11.40
CA SER A 37 5.77 -15.23 12.71
C SER A 37 4.25 -15.08 12.72
N ARG A 38 3.68 -14.22 11.87
CA ARG A 38 2.24 -13.94 11.81
C ARG A 38 1.51 -14.71 10.72
N VAL A 39 2.20 -15.10 9.66
CA VAL A 39 1.63 -15.74 8.48
C VAL A 39 2.11 -17.17 8.37
N THR A 40 1.17 -18.10 8.19
CA THR A 40 1.46 -19.50 7.90
C THR A 40 0.78 -19.85 6.58
N ILE A 41 1.57 -20.05 5.51
CA ILE A 41 1.04 -20.50 4.22
C ILE A 41 0.67 -21.98 4.36
N LYS A 42 -0.56 -22.32 4.00
CA LYS A 42 -1.10 -23.70 4.05
C LYS A 42 -0.90 -24.41 2.72
N SER A 43 -1.32 -23.76 1.65
CA SER A 43 -1.29 -24.35 0.32
C SER A 43 -1.03 -23.31 -0.76
N VAL A 44 -0.49 -23.78 -1.88
CA VAL A 44 -0.35 -23.02 -3.13
C VAL A 44 -0.97 -23.86 -4.25
N ASN A 45 -1.95 -23.29 -4.97
CA ASN A 45 -2.71 -23.97 -6.01
C ASN A 45 -3.26 -25.33 -5.56
N GLY A 46 -3.81 -25.39 -4.34
CA GLY A 46 -4.40 -26.60 -3.74
C GLY A 46 -3.39 -27.67 -3.30
N LYS A 47 -2.09 -27.42 -3.41
CA LYS A 47 -1.03 -28.32 -2.92
C LYS A 47 -0.43 -27.75 -1.63
N ALA A 48 -0.05 -28.63 -0.70
CA ALA A 48 0.63 -28.22 0.52
C ALA A 48 1.84 -27.35 0.20
N PHE A 49 2.02 -26.28 0.96
CA PHE A 49 3.14 -25.36 0.78
C PHE A 49 4.48 -26.06 1.07
N ASP A 50 5.43 -25.98 0.15
CA ASP A 50 6.81 -26.44 0.34
C ASP A 50 7.73 -25.21 0.42
N PRO A 51 8.33 -24.92 1.59
CA PRO A 51 9.21 -23.76 1.76
C PRO A 51 10.52 -23.85 0.98
N LYS A 52 10.80 -24.96 0.33
CA LYS A 52 11.99 -25.16 -0.52
C LYS A 52 11.67 -25.10 -2.02
N ALA A 53 10.40 -25.05 -2.38
CA ALA A 53 10.00 -24.95 -3.78
C ALA A 53 10.07 -23.49 -4.27
N GLU A 54 10.25 -23.35 -5.56
CA GLU A 54 10.12 -22.07 -6.25
C GLU A 54 8.68 -21.89 -6.70
N TYR A 55 8.17 -20.65 -6.56
CA TYR A 55 6.84 -20.27 -6.94
C TYR A 55 6.88 -19.04 -7.84
N THR A 56 6.11 -19.05 -8.91
CA THR A 56 5.88 -17.87 -9.74
C THR A 56 4.65 -17.14 -9.24
N VAL A 57 4.78 -15.85 -8.99
CA VAL A 57 3.71 -14.98 -8.49
C VAL A 57 3.47 -13.86 -9.49
N ALA A 58 2.21 -13.67 -9.89
CA ALA A 58 1.81 -12.49 -10.65
C ALA A 58 1.43 -11.37 -9.67
N VAL A 59 2.00 -10.20 -9.88
CA VAL A 59 1.75 -8.98 -9.09
C VAL A 59 1.74 -7.78 -10.02
N ASN A 60 1.22 -6.63 -9.57
CA ASN A 60 1.37 -5.42 -10.33
C ASN A 60 2.82 -4.88 -10.28
N ASN A 61 3.17 -3.98 -11.19
CA ASN A 61 4.51 -3.40 -11.28
C ASN A 61 4.93 -2.70 -9.99
N PHE A 62 4.02 -1.96 -9.34
CA PHE A 62 4.31 -1.27 -8.09
C PHE A 62 4.77 -2.24 -6.98
N GLN A 63 4.10 -3.37 -6.82
CA GLN A 63 4.51 -4.40 -5.85
C GLN A 63 5.80 -5.11 -6.29
N ALA A 64 5.97 -5.39 -7.59
CA ALA A 64 7.19 -6.00 -8.12
C ALA A 64 8.43 -5.14 -7.86
N GLU A 65 8.28 -3.82 -7.86
CA GLU A 65 9.32 -2.84 -7.54
C GLU A 65 9.51 -2.60 -6.03
N GLY A 66 8.81 -3.33 -5.19
CA GLY A 66 8.96 -3.27 -3.73
C GLY A 66 8.01 -2.29 -3.03
N GLY A 67 7.05 -1.70 -3.76
CA GLY A 67 6.03 -0.83 -3.18
C GLY A 67 5.23 -1.50 -2.06
N ASP A 68 4.63 -0.72 -1.16
CA ASP A 68 3.86 -1.19 0.01
C ASP A 68 4.58 -2.23 0.88
N THR A 69 5.89 -2.11 1.06
CA THR A 69 6.73 -3.05 1.84
C THR A 69 7.02 -4.40 1.19
N TYR A 70 6.68 -4.61 -0.07
CA TYR A 70 6.99 -5.85 -0.80
C TYR A 70 8.43 -5.91 -1.32
N TYR A 71 9.36 -5.29 -0.63
CA TYR A 71 10.79 -5.20 -1.00
C TYR A 71 11.41 -6.57 -1.34
N GLN A 72 10.92 -7.65 -0.77
CA GLN A 72 11.43 -9.00 -1.08
C GLN A 72 11.18 -9.39 -2.54
N LEU A 73 10.15 -8.84 -3.19
CA LEU A 73 9.87 -9.10 -4.59
C LEU A 73 10.92 -8.51 -5.54
N THR A 74 11.71 -7.54 -5.09
CA THR A 74 12.84 -7.00 -5.88
C THR A 74 14.04 -7.95 -5.94
N LYS A 75 14.06 -9.01 -5.12
CA LYS A 75 15.17 -9.97 -4.99
C LYS A 75 14.87 -11.31 -5.65
N ASN A 76 13.88 -11.34 -6.54
CA ASN A 76 13.52 -12.56 -7.26
C ASN A 76 14.63 -13.01 -8.24
N SER A 77 14.64 -14.30 -8.55
CA SER A 77 15.56 -14.88 -9.53
C SER A 77 15.07 -14.76 -10.98
N TYR A 78 13.81 -14.42 -11.16
CA TYR A 78 13.15 -14.29 -12.46
C TYR A 78 12.11 -13.18 -12.41
N PHE A 79 12.13 -12.32 -13.40
CA PHE A 79 11.14 -11.27 -13.61
C PHE A 79 10.72 -11.26 -15.07
N CYS A 80 9.43 -11.13 -15.32
CA CYS A 80 8.89 -10.96 -16.66
C CYS A 80 7.77 -9.91 -16.58
N ASP A 81 7.98 -8.78 -17.24
CA ASP A 81 6.89 -7.85 -17.50
C ASP A 81 6.02 -8.43 -18.62
N THR A 82 4.75 -8.63 -18.32
CA THR A 82 3.78 -9.17 -19.28
C THR A 82 3.20 -8.10 -20.18
N GLU A 83 3.42 -6.81 -19.87
CA GLU A 83 2.83 -5.66 -20.56
C GLU A 83 1.27 -5.68 -20.56
N ILE A 84 0.66 -6.52 -19.73
CA ILE A 84 -0.79 -6.60 -19.55
C ILE A 84 -1.20 -5.62 -18.47
N LEU A 85 -2.08 -4.67 -18.79
CA LEU A 85 -2.65 -3.77 -17.81
C LEU A 85 -3.54 -4.55 -16.83
N ASP A 86 -3.49 -4.19 -15.56
CA ASP A 86 -4.30 -4.82 -14.50
C ASP A 86 -5.81 -4.66 -14.77
N CYS A 87 -6.24 -3.52 -15.32
CA CYS A 87 -7.61 -3.31 -15.76
C CYS A 87 -8.02 -4.24 -16.90
N ASP A 88 -7.14 -4.50 -17.86
CA ASP A 88 -7.43 -5.41 -18.99
C ASP A 88 -7.53 -6.85 -18.49
N ALA A 89 -6.63 -7.27 -17.60
CA ALA A 89 -6.70 -8.58 -16.95
C ALA A 89 -8.02 -8.76 -16.17
N LEU A 90 -8.49 -7.71 -15.47
CA LEU A 90 -9.76 -7.74 -14.76
C LEU A 90 -10.94 -7.85 -15.73
N ILE A 91 -10.94 -7.07 -16.81
CA ILE A 91 -11.98 -7.09 -17.84
C ILE A 91 -12.06 -8.49 -18.48
N GLU A 92 -10.91 -9.07 -18.84
CA GLU A 92 -10.84 -10.42 -19.42
C GLU A 92 -11.39 -11.45 -18.43
N TYR A 93 -11.03 -11.35 -17.16
CA TYR A 93 -11.54 -12.24 -16.12
C TYR A 93 -13.06 -12.12 -15.98
N VAL A 94 -13.61 -10.90 -15.90
CA VAL A 94 -15.07 -10.69 -15.84
C VAL A 94 -15.77 -11.26 -17.05
N ASN A 95 -15.23 -11.06 -18.25
CA ASN A 95 -15.77 -11.62 -19.48
C ASN A 95 -15.76 -13.15 -19.47
N SER A 96 -14.72 -13.77 -18.92
CA SER A 96 -14.64 -15.24 -18.75
C SER A 96 -15.74 -15.80 -17.84
N LEU A 97 -16.27 -14.96 -16.94
CA LEU A 97 -17.40 -15.30 -16.05
C LEU A 97 -18.78 -14.99 -16.67
N GLY A 98 -18.84 -14.63 -17.95
CA GLY A 98 -20.09 -14.25 -18.63
C GLY A 98 -20.46 -12.77 -18.47
N GLY A 99 -19.50 -11.91 -18.14
CA GLY A 99 -19.67 -10.46 -18.07
C GLY A 99 -20.20 -9.93 -16.72
N VAL A 100 -20.36 -10.79 -15.72
CA VAL A 100 -20.88 -10.41 -14.40
C VAL A 100 -20.06 -11.04 -13.29
N ILE A 101 -19.66 -10.22 -12.32
CA ILE A 101 -19.16 -10.71 -11.04
C ILE A 101 -20.38 -10.92 -10.14
N GLY A 102 -20.75 -12.18 -9.91
CA GLY A 102 -22.01 -12.55 -9.29
C GLY A 102 -21.86 -13.22 -7.93
N GLU A 103 -22.73 -14.20 -7.69
CA GLU A 103 -22.92 -14.91 -6.43
C GLU A 103 -21.63 -15.52 -5.86
N GLN A 104 -20.67 -15.92 -6.72
CA GLN A 104 -19.42 -16.56 -6.30
C GLN A 104 -18.53 -15.66 -5.40
N TYR A 105 -18.77 -14.35 -5.38
CA TYR A 105 -18.02 -13.39 -4.57
C TYR A 105 -18.85 -12.70 -3.50
N LYS A 106 -20.08 -13.14 -3.23
CA LYS A 106 -20.89 -12.59 -2.14
C LYS A 106 -20.30 -12.87 -0.76
N GLU A 107 -19.66 -14.02 -0.62
CA GLU A 107 -19.04 -14.44 0.62
C GLU A 107 -17.52 -14.55 0.49
N PRO A 108 -16.77 -14.39 1.58
CA PRO A 108 -15.33 -14.62 1.59
C PRO A 108 -14.98 -16.00 1.06
N GLN A 109 -13.97 -16.09 0.22
CA GLN A 109 -13.56 -17.36 -0.42
C GLN A 109 -12.80 -18.32 0.51
N GLY A 110 -12.60 -17.96 1.77
CA GLY A 110 -11.94 -18.82 2.76
C GLY A 110 -10.42 -18.99 2.59
N ARG A 111 -9.83 -18.30 1.64
CA ARG A 111 -8.37 -18.40 1.38
C ARG A 111 -7.51 -17.82 2.48
N ILE A 112 -8.06 -16.87 3.23
CA ILE A 112 -7.38 -16.18 4.32
C ILE A 112 -8.11 -16.49 5.61
N GLU A 113 -7.48 -17.25 6.48
CA GLU A 113 -7.98 -17.54 7.83
C GLU A 113 -7.35 -16.58 8.82
N ILE A 114 -8.16 -15.71 9.42
CA ILE A 114 -7.68 -14.79 10.45
C ILE A 114 -7.97 -15.44 11.81
N VAL A 115 -6.94 -15.59 12.64
CA VAL A 115 -7.02 -16.16 13.97
C VAL A 115 -6.38 -15.26 15.01
N GLY A 116 -6.71 -15.55 16.28
CA GLY A 116 -6.24 -14.76 17.40
C GLY A 116 -7.06 -13.49 17.62
N THR A 117 -6.79 -12.82 18.72
CA THR A 117 -7.35 -11.50 19.02
C THR A 117 -6.22 -10.50 18.84
N ALA A 118 -6.44 -9.49 18.00
CA ALA A 118 -5.46 -8.42 17.87
C ALA A 118 -5.14 -7.87 19.27
N PRO A 119 -3.86 -7.65 19.62
CA PRO A 119 -3.53 -6.93 20.81
C PRO A 119 -4.37 -5.66 20.84
N GLU A 120 -5.00 -5.35 21.99
CA GLU A 120 -5.58 -4.03 22.16
C GLU A 120 -4.46 -3.04 21.84
N VAL A 121 -4.55 -2.41 20.69
CA VAL A 121 -3.80 -1.19 20.46
C VAL A 121 -4.34 -0.26 21.52
N LYS A 122 -3.63 -0.13 22.67
CA LYS A 122 -3.86 1.03 23.52
C LYS A 122 -3.87 2.19 22.53
N PRO A 123 -4.94 2.99 22.47
CA PRO A 123 -4.87 4.20 21.69
C PRO A 123 -3.53 4.82 22.09
N GLU A 124 -2.56 4.86 21.20
CA GLU A 124 -1.42 5.75 21.34
C GLU A 124 -2.10 7.04 21.73
N GLU A 125 -1.84 7.53 22.94
CA GLU A 125 -2.55 8.69 23.50
C GLU A 125 -2.72 9.61 22.33
N GLU A 126 -3.95 9.75 21.85
CA GLU A 126 -4.24 10.63 20.73
C GLU A 126 -3.62 11.94 21.15
N LYS A 127 -2.42 12.18 20.68
CA LYS A 127 -1.91 13.52 20.57
C LYS A 127 -3.08 14.26 19.99
N PRO A 128 -3.72 15.18 20.73
CA PRO A 128 -4.99 15.72 20.35
C PRO A 128 -4.91 15.97 18.86
N THR A 129 -5.65 15.18 18.10
CA THR A 129 -5.88 15.45 16.69
C THR A 129 -6.77 16.68 16.74
N VAL A 130 -6.13 17.80 16.99
CA VAL A 130 -6.61 19.04 16.44
C VAL A 130 -6.59 18.72 14.96
N GLU A 131 -7.74 18.33 14.38
CA GLU A 131 -7.91 18.53 12.95
C GLU A 131 -7.50 19.98 12.74
N PRO A 132 -6.32 20.27 12.18
CA PRO A 132 -6.00 21.64 11.88
C PRO A 132 -7.03 22.01 10.85
N THR A 133 -7.96 22.87 11.23
CA THR A 133 -8.77 23.59 10.25
C THR A 133 -7.75 24.13 9.27
N PRO A 134 -7.73 23.69 7.98
CA PRO A 134 -6.63 24.05 7.10
C PRO A 134 -6.61 25.55 6.98
N GLU A 135 -5.64 26.16 7.64
CA GLU A 135 -5.41 27.61 7.55
C GLU A 135 -4.94 27.88 6.13
N VAL A 136 -5.74 28.58 5.35
CA VAL A 136 -5.38 28.95 3.97
C VAL A 136 -4.18 29.87 4.02
N LEU A 137 -3.05 29.37 3.53
CA LEU A 137 -1.80 30.11 3.51
C LEU A 137 -1.82 31.23 2.45
N PRO A 138 -1.11 32.34 2.66
CA PRO A 138 -0.89 33.33 1.62
C PRO A 138 -0.10 32.74 0.45
N ASP A 139 -0.20 33.38 -0.73
CA ASP A 139 0.50 32.95 -1.94
C ASP A 139 2.02 32.84 -1.73
N GLY A 140 2.63 31.75 -2.20
CA GLY A 140 4.04 31.44 -2.03
C GLY A 140 4.43 30.98 -0.59
N SER A 141 3.47 30.59 0.22
CA SER A 141 3.71 30.11 1.58
C SER A 141 4.18 28.66 1.60
N ILE A 142 4.90 28.32 2.66
CA ILE A 142 5.35 26.97 2.93
C ILE A 142 4.27 26.22 3.71
N TYR A 143 3.80 25.12 3.16
CA TYR A 143 2.91 24.18 3.81
C TYR A 143 3.72 23.00 4.38
N THR A 144 3.50 22.63 5.62
CA THR A 144 4.11 21.44 6.21
C THR A 144 3.13 20.27 6.07
N VAL A 145 3.53 19.23 5.36
CA VAL A 145 2.73 18.01 5.16
C VAL A 145 2.42 17.35 6.49
N ILE A 146 1.17 17.00 6.71
CA ILE A 146 0.72 16.23 7.88
C ILE A 146 0.37 14.79 7.47
N ASP A 147 0.24 13.91 8.44
CA ASP A 147 -0.10 12.51 8.17
C ASP A 147 -1.46 12.38 7.45
N GLY A 148 -1.48 11.55 6.40
CA GLY A 148 -2.66 11.35 5.56
C GLY A 148 -2.89 12.41 4.47
N ASP A 149 -2.00 13.39 4.32
CA ASP A 149 -2.04 14.34 3.21
C ASP A 149 -1.70 13.68 1.87
N THR A 150 -2.26 14.27 0.83
CA THR A 150 -1.85 14.07 -0.56
C THR A 150 -1.75 15.43 -1.24
N LEU A 151 -0.97 15.56 -2.30
CA LEU A 151 -0.89 16.82 -3.06
C LEU A 151 -2.27 17.30 -3.49
N TRP A 152 -3.19 16.39 -3.82
CA TRP A 152 -4.58 16.72 -4.17
C TRP A 152 -5.35 17.32 -2.99
N LYS A 153 -5.21 16.75 -1.78
CA LYS A 153 -5.87 17.30 -0.56
C LYS A 153 -5.30 18.66 -0.19
N ILE A 154 -3.98 18.82 -0.28
CA ILE A 154 -3.32 20.10 -0.03
C ILE A 154 -3.80 21.15 -1.04
N ALA A 155 -3.80 20.84 -2.33
CA ALA A 155 -4.33 21.73 -3.35
C ALA A 155 -5.80 22.10 -3.09
N LYS A 156 -6.62 21.11 -2.73
CA LYS A 156 -8.04 21.35 -2.42
C LYS A 156 -8.22 22.29 -1.24
N SER A 157 -7.45 22.11 -0.16
CA SER A 157 -7.56 22.92 1.05
C SER A 157 -6.95 24.32 0.90
N GLN A 158 -5.78 24.43 0.25
CA GLN A 158 -5.01 25.66 0.17
C GLN A 158 -5.38 26.54 -1.05
N LEU A 159 -5.67 25.89 -2.18
CA LEU A 159 -5.94 26.56 -3.46
C LEU A 159 -7.42 26.51 -3.88
N GLY A 160 -8.25 25.74 -3.15
CA GLY A 160 -9.68 25.58 -3.40
C GLY A 160 -10.04 24.53 -4.46
N ASP A 161 -9.09 24.06 -5.27
CA ASP A 161 -9.31 23.01 -6.28
C ASP A 161 -8.18 21.97 -6.21
N GLY A 162 -8.57 20.70 -5.97
CA GLY A 162 -7.62 19.57 -5.90
C GLY A 162 -6.86 19.34 -7.21
N LYS A 163 -7.40 19.74 -8.35
CA LYS A 163 -6.73 19.61 -9.66
C LYS A 163 -5.46 20.45 -9.79
N LEU A 164 -5.30 21.45 -8.94
CA LEU A 164 -4.11 22.30 -8.90
C LEU A 164 -2.90 21.62 -8.23
N TRP A 165 -3.04 20.37 -7.81
CA TRP A 165 -1.94 19.59 -7.21
C TRP A 165 -0.71 19.50 -8.12
N THR A 166 -0.92 19.53 -9.44
CA THR A 166 0.18 19.51 -10.41
C THR A 166 1.08 20.74 -10.32
N GLY A 167 0.51 21.91 -10.02
CA GLY A 167 1.27 23.13 -9.76
C GLY A 167 2.15 23.00 -8.51
N ILE A 168 1.59 22.50 -7.42
CA ILE A 168 2.36 22.24 -6.21
C ILE A 168 3.51 21.25 -6.51
N TYR A 169 3.24 20.21 -7.28
CA TYR A 169 4.30 19.25 -7.66
C TYR A 169 5.41 19.91 -8.48
N GLU A 170 5.06 20.71 -9.50
CA GLU A 170 6.03 21.41 -10.34
C GLU A 170 6.94 22.34 -9.51
N ASP A 171 6.36 23.08 -8.57
CA ASP A 171 7.10 24.02 -7.71
C ASP A 171 8.04 23.31 -6.73
N ASN A 172 7.79 22.03 -6.44
CA ASN A 172 8.56 21.22 -5.48
C ASN A 172 9.30 20.02 -6.11
N LYS A 173 9.47 19.98 -7.42
CA LYS A 173 10.11 18.86 -8.15
C LYS A 173 11.52 18.51 -7.69
N ALA A 174 12.25 19.45 -7.13
CA ALA A 174 13.57 19.21 -6.61
C ALA A 174 13.54 18.24 -5.41
N GLU A 175 12.46 18.28 -4.63
CA GLU A 175 12.29 17.55 -3.38
C GLU A 175 11.31 16.37 -3.51
N ILE A 176 10.30 16.50 -4.40
CA ILE A 176 9.32 15.45 -4.66
C ILE A 176 9.70 14.70 -5.93
N LYS A 177 10.25 13.51 -5.80
CA LYS A 177 10.59 12.65 -6.94
C LYS A 177 9.37 11.92 -7.51
N ASN A 178 8.43 11.57 -6.65
CA ASN A 178 7.17 10.89 -7.00
C ASN A 178 6.00 11.68 -6.40
N PRO A 179 5.06 12.22 -7.22
CA PRO A 179 3.94 13.01 -6.71
C PRO A 179 2.97 12.24 -5.82
N ASP A 180 2.94 10.92 -5.91
CA ASP A 180 2.12 10.07 -5.06
C ASP A 180 2.77 9.78 -3.69
N LEU A 181 3.97 10.32 -3.45
CA LEU A 181 4.76 10.01 -2.27
C LEU A 181 5.29 11.28 -1.61
N ILE A 182 4.53 11.79 -0.66
CA ILE A 182 4.91 12.89 0.22
C ILE A 182 4.86 12.44 1.68
N TYR A 183 5.63 13.06 2.54
CA TYR A 183 5.85 12.58 3.91
C TYR A 183 5.47 13.65 4.93
N ALA A 184 4.89 13.23 6.05
CA ALA A 184 4.62 14.12 7.17
C ALA A 184 5.91 14.83 7.63
N GLY A 185 5.80 16.14 7.83
CA GLY A 185 6.94 17.02 8.15
C GLY A 185 7.67 17.60 6.93
N GLN A 186 7.36 17.16 5.71
CA GLN A 186 7.91 17.73 4.47
C GLN A 186 7.36 19.13 4.25
N ALA A 187 8.23 20.09 3.92
CA ALA A 187 7.85 21.48 3.64
C ALA A 187 7.63 21.64 2.13
N LEU A 188 6.47 22.08 1.73
CA LEU A 188 6.11 22.30 0.32
C LEU A 188 5.77 23.74 0.05
N VAL A 189 6.29 24.29 -1.04
CA VAL A 189 5.90 25.61 -1.54
C VAL A 189 4.53 25.50 -2.21
N VAL A 190 3.59 26.34 -1.80
CA VAL A 190 2.23 26.41 -2.36
C VAL A 190 2.00 27.81 -2.92
N ASN A 191 1.94 27.89 -4.24
CA ASN A 191 1.65 29.14 -4.98
C ASN A 191 0.20 29.12 -5.50
N LYS A 192 -0.47 30.27 -5.42
CA LYS A 192 -1.81 30.46 -6.00
C LYS A 192 -1.75 30.79 -7.47
#